data_9a1c0ef679d577cdb243bc8d3d8069c7
#
_entry.id   9a1c0ef679d577cdb243bc8d3d8069c7
#
_cell.length_a   1.000
_cell.length_b   1.000
_cell.length_c   1.000
_cell.angle_alpha   90.00
_cell.angle_beta   90.00
_cell.angle_gamma   90.00
#
_symmetry.space_group_name_H-M   'P 1'
#
loop_
_entity.id
_entity.type
_entity.pdbx_description
1 polymer ?
#
loop_
_entity_poly.entity_id
_entity_poly.type
_entity_poly.pdbx_seq_one_letter_code
_entity_poly.pdbx_strand_id
1 'polypeptide(L)'
;AEKGTEIGVCVLEKGSEIGAHILSGAVMDPRALTELFPDWKERGAPLNVEVTEDRFLFLSEKSAVQTPNWALPDNFKNHGNYVISLGNVTRWLGQQAEALGV
;
A
#
# COMPACT_ATOMS: atom_id res chain seq x y z
N ALA A 1 -23.79 -5.05 5.27
CA ALA A 1 -24.97 -4.31 4.84
C ALA A 1 -25.77 -5.02 3.74
N GLU A 2 -25.15 -5.82 2.87
CA GLU A 2 -25.85 -6.55 1.79
C GLU A 2 -26.92 -7.55 2.27
N LYS A 3 -26.87 -7.97 3.54
CA LYS A 3 -27.84 -8.92 4.14
C LYS A 3 -28.87 -8.26 5.05
N GLY A 4 -28.99 -6.93 5.06
CA GLY A 4 -29.95 -6.21 5.89
C GLY A 4 -29.72 -6.35 7.40
N THR A 5 -28.55 -6.83 7.83
CA THR A 5 -28.19 -6.95 9.25
C THR A 5 -27.27 -5.78 9.62
N GLU A 6 -27.69 -4.99 10.61
CA GLU A 6 -26.84 -3.93 11.17
C GLU A 6 -25.76 -4.57 12.05
N ILE A 7 -24.49 -4.40 11.65
CA ILE A 7 -23.33 -4.89 12.40
C ILE A 7 -22.51 -3.66 12.81
N GLY A 8 -22.35 -3.46 14.11
CA GLY A 8 -21.43 -2.47 14.64
C GLY A 8 -19.97 -2.94 14.44
N VAL A 9 -19.17 -2.14 13.78
CA VAL A 9 -17.72 -2.40 13.60
C VAL A 9 -16.94 -1.30 14.28
N CYS A 10 -15.91 -1.68 15.05
CA CYS A 10 -15.01 -0.74 15.70
C CYS A 10 -13.58 -1.13 15.40
N VAL A 11 -12.78 -0.17 14.97
CA VAL A 11 -11.33 -0.32 14.77
C VAL A 11 -10.61 0.47 15.85
N LEU A 12 -9.68 -0.19 16.54
CA LEU A 12 -8.90 0.42 17.62
C LEU A 12 -7.54 0.86 17.09
N GLU A 13 -7.16 2.10 17.40
CA GLU A 13 -5.82 2.65 17.16
C GLU A 13 -5.18 3.02 18.52
N LYS A 14 -3.94 2.56 18.74
CA LYS A 14 -3.17 2.87 19.95
C LYS A 14 -2.54 4.26 19.90
N GLY A 15 -2.23 4.74 18.70
CA GLY A 15 -1.63 6.06 18.47
C GLY A 15 -2.63 7.21 18.72
N SER A 16 -2.13 8.43 18.69
CA SER A 16 -2.95 9.64 18.80
C SER A 16 -3.89 9.87 17.61
N GLU A 17 -3.55 9.29 16.48
CA GLU A 17 -4.31 9.30 15.24
C GLU A 17 -3.95 8.07 14.38
N ILE A 18 -4.80 7.75 13.40
CA ILE A 18 -4.56 6.63 12.47
C ILE A 18 -3.24 6.87 11.73
N GLY A 19 -2.34 5.88 11.79
CA GLY A 19 -1.04 5.93 11.15
C GLY A 19 0.05 6.70 11.88
N ALA A 20 -0.19 7.16 13.11
CA ALA A 20 0.77 7.96 13.89
C ALA A 20 2.10 7.23 14.16
N HIS A 21 2.08 5.91 14.30
CA HIS A 21 3.28 5.10 14.57
C HIS A 21 3.97 4.56 13.32
N ILE A 22 3.49 4.91 12.13
CA ILE A 22 4.09 4.50 10.86
C ILE A 22 5.19 5.49 10.48
N LEU A 23 6.45 5.03 10.51
CA LEU A 23 7.64 5.88 10.32
C LEU A 23 8.16 5.89 8.89
N SER A 24 7.81 4.92 8.06
CA SER A 24 8.40 4.77 6.73
C SER A 24 7.36 4.65 5.64
N GLY A 25 7.83 4.88 4.40
CA GLY A 25 7.12 4.52 3.20
C GLY A 25 7.18 3.01 2.91
N ALA A 26 6.50 2.61 1.85
CA ALA A 26 6.49 1.25 1.36
C ALA A 26 6.36 1.24 -0.17
N VAL A 27 6.72 0.13 -0.77
CA VAL A 27 6.28 -0.21 -2.14
C VAL A 27 5.05 -1.10 -2.00
N MET A 28 3.93 -0.63 -2.52
CA MET A 28 2.62 -1.27 -2.36
C MET A 28 2.14 -1.88 -3.68
N ASP A 29 1.76 -3.16 -3.64
CA ASP A 29 0.97 -3.77 -4.71
C ASP A 29 -0.48 -3.27 -4.60
N PRO A 30 -1.04 -2.59 -5.62
CA PRO A 30 -2.37 -2.01 -5.54
C PRO A 30 -3.51 -3.03 -5.70
N ARG A 31 -3.22 -4.32 -5.87
CA ARG A 31 -4.20 -5.36 -6.16
C ARG A 31 -5.32 -5.41 -5.12
N ALA A 32 -4.96 -5.54 -3.84
CA ALA A 32 -5.94 -5.60 -2.76
C ALA A 32 -6.77 -4.32 -2.66
N LEU A 33 -6.14 -3.17 -2.88
CA LEU A 33 -6.84 -1.88 -2.89
C LEU A 33 -7.82 -1.79 -4.06
N THR A 34 -7.43 -2.27 -5.23
CA THR A 34 -8.28 -2.29 -6.44
C THR A 34 -9.47 -3.24 -6.28
N GLU A 35 -9.28 -4.39 -5.60
CA GLU A 35 -10.37 -5.30 -5.30
C GLU A 35 -11.38 -4.69 -4.31
N LEU A 36 -10.89 -3.95 -3.31
CA LEU A 36 -11.74 -3.31 -2.30
C LEU A 36 -12.39 -2.03 -2.80
N PHE A 37 -11.64 -1.20 -3.50
CA PHE A 37 -12.07 0.08 -4.07
C PHE A 37 -11.63 0.17 -5.54
N PRO A 38 -12.44 -0.34 -6.50
CA PRO A 38 -12.08 -0.27 -7.93
C PRO A 38 -11.87 1.16 -8.44
N ASP A 39 -12.48 2.13 -7.77
CA ASP A 39 -12.43 3.58 -8.04
C ASP A 39 -11.46 4.34 -7.11
N TRP A 40 -10.44 3.68 -6.56
CA TRP A 40 -9.54 4.29 -5.59
C TRP A 40 -8.79 5.53 -6.13
N LYS A 41 -8.52 5.58 -7.44
CA LYS A 41 -7.89 6.75 -8.09
C LYS A 41 -8.80 7.97 -8.05
N GLU A 42 -10.06 7.80 -8.41
CA GLU A 42 -11.09 8.83 -8.41
C GLU A 42 -11.43 9.29 -6.99
N ARG A 43 -11.32 8.40 -6.01
CA ARG A 43 -11.48 8.71 -4.57
C ARG A 43 -10.27 9.43 -3.97
N GLY A 44 -9.19 9.64 -4.73
CA GLY A 44 -8.01 10.34 -4.27
C GLY A 44 -7.14 9.55 -3.30
N ALA A 45 -7.08 8.22 -3.42
CA ALA A 45 -6.11 7.41 -2.68
C ALA A 45 -4.69 7.91 -2.96
N PRO A 46 -3.83 8.05 -1.92
CA PRO A 46 -2.52 8.68 -2.07
C PRO A 46 -1.45 7.70 -2.63
N LEU A 47 -1.74 7.12 -3.80
CA LEU A 47 -0.83 6.29 -4.59
C LEU A 47 -0.46 7.06 -5.87
N ASN A 48 0.55 7.93 -5.78
CA ASN A 48 0.85 8.89 -6.82
C ASN A 48 2.12 8.56 -7.61
N VAL A 49 2.99 7.68 -7.09
CA VAL A 49 4.29 7.37 -7.68
C VAL A 49 4.33 5.90 -8.04
N GLU A 50 4.12 5.60 -9.31
CA GLU A 50 4.23 4.24 -9.85
C GLU A 50 5.69 3.84 -10.01
N VAL A 51 6.01 2.59 -9.68
CA VAL A 51 7.34 2.03 -9.91
C VAL A 51 7.51 1.71 -11.39
N THR A 52 8.37 2.47 -12.06
CA THR A 52 8.69 2.30 -13.48
C THR A 52 9.99 1.55 -13.71
N GLU A 53 10.90 1.56 -12.73
CA GLU A 53 12.18 0.88 -12.79
C GLU A 53 12.48 0.20 -11.45
N ASP A 54 12.97 -1.03 -11.52
CA ASP A 54 13.35 -1.82 -10.35
C ASP A 54 14.70 -2.50 -10.60
N ARG A 55 15.62 -2.38 -9.63
CA ARG A 55 16.96 -2.94 -9.73
C ARG A 55 17.30 -3.75 -8.49
N PHE A 56 17.54 -5.03 -8.67
CA PHE A 56 18.03 -5.91 -7.62
C PHE A 56 19.55 -6.07 -7.74
N LEU A 57 20.28 -5.67 -6.69
CA LEU A 57 21.73 -5.65 -6.69
C LEU A 57 22.30 -6.56 -5.59
N PHE A 58 23.24 -7.41 -5.94
CA PHE A 58 24.13 -8.05 -4.97
C PHE A 58 25.36 -7.17 -4.76
N LEU A 59 25.59 -6.76 -3.53
CA LEU A 59 26.69 -5.87 -3.17
C LEU A 59 27.81 -6.65 -2.49
N SER A 60 29.05 -6.34 -2.86
CA SER A 60 30.25 -6.73 -2.14
C SER A 60 31.02 -5.47 -1.71
N GLU A 61 32.10 -5.62 -0.95
CA GLU A 61 32.91 -4.47 -0.49
C GLU A 61 33.41 -3.56 -1.64
N LYS A 62 33.60 -4.10 -2.85
CA LYS A 62 34.20 -3.40 -3.99
C LYS A 62 33.38 -3.47 -5.27
N SER A 63 32.24 -4.15 -5.28
CA SER A 63 31.47 -4.34 -6.51
C SER A 63 29.96 -4.48 -6.24
N ALA A 64 29.18 -4.19 -7.27
CA ALA A 64 27.74 -4.44 -7.31
C ALA A 64 27.41 -5.22 -8.58
N VAL A 65 26.65 -6.30 -8.43
CA VAL A 65 26.18 -7.12 -9.55
C VAL A 65 24.65 -7.02 -9.60
N GLN A 66 24.14 -6.56 -10.74
CA GLN A 66 22.70 -6.49 -10.97
C GLN A 66 22.17 -7.84 -11.43
N THR A 67 21.14 -8.34 -10.75
CA THR A 67 20.41 -9.53 -11.19
C THR A 67 19.36 -9.11 -12.22
N PRO A 68 19.30 -9.79 -13.40
CA PRO A 68 18.23 -9.53 -14.37
C PRO A 68 16.85 -9.79 -13.76
N ASN A 69 15.87 -8.91 -14.04
CA ASN A 69 14.52 -9.00 -13.46
C ASN A 69 13.80 -10.31 -13.82
N TRP A 70 14.12 -10.92 -14.99
CA TRP A 70 13.53 -12.21 -15.38
C TRP A 70 14.01 -13.39 -14.50
N ALA A 71 15.15 -13.26 -13.80
CA ALA A 71 15.69 -14.27 -12.90
C ALA A 71 15.16 -14.15 -11.46
N LEU A 72 14.39 -13.08 -11.16
CA LEU A 72 13.84 -12.85 -9.83
C LEU A 72 12.48 -13.54 -9.67
N PRO A 73 12.16 -14.07 -8.47
CA PRO A 73 10.80 -14.50 -8.13
C PRO A 73 9.80 -13.36 -8.29
N ASP A 74 8.54 -13.68 -8.56
CA ASP A 74 7.50 -12.68 -8.85
C ASP A 74 7.27 -11.71 -7.68
N ASN A 75 7.44 -12.16 -6.45
CA ASN A 75 7.32 -11.33 -5.25
C ASN A 75 8.45 -10.29 -5.07
N PHE A 76 9.52 -10.38 -5.87
CA PHE A 76 10.60 -9.37 -5.92
C PHE A 76 10.41 -8.36 -7.06
N LYS A 77 9.41 -8.56 -7.92
CA LYS A 77 9.12 -7.68 -9.05
C LYS A 77 8.15 -6.59 -8.61
N ASN A 78 8.56 -5.33 -8.74
CA ASN A 78 7.77 -4.17 -8.31
C ASN A 78 7.15 -3.37 -9.46
N HIS A 79 7.26 -3.82 -10.71
CA HIS A 79 6.65 -3.15 -11.85
C HIS A 79 5.12 -3.10 -11.69
N GLY A 80 4.52 -1.91 -11.80
CA GLY A 80 3.10 -1.68 -11.55
C GLY A 80 2.70 -1.48 -10.09
N ASN A 81 3.65 -1.60 -9.16
CA ASN A 81 3.48 -1.23 -7.76
C ASN A 81 3.66 0.28 -7.57
N TYR A 82 3.35 0.79 -6.39
CA TYR A 82 3.45 2.21 -6.06
C TYR A 82 4.36 2.44 -4.87
N VAL A 83 5.22 3.46 -4.98
CA VAL A 83 5.97 4.01 -3.82
C VAL A 83 5.02 4.93 -3.07
N ILE A 84 4.75 4.62 -1.81
CA ILE A 84 3.74 5.31 -1.00
C ILE A 84 4.29 5.75 0.35
N SER A 85 3.63 6.74 0.96
CA SER A 85 3.65 6.95 2.40
C SER A 85 2.60 6.04 3.03
N LEU A 86 3.04 5.02 3.75
CA LEU A 86 2.11 4.05 4.35
C LEU A 86 1.19 4.72 5.38
N GLY A 87 1.69 5.73 6.12
CA GLY A 87 0.87 6.53 7.03
C GLY A 87 -0.27 7.27 6.32
N ASN A 88 0.00 7.85 5.15
CA ASN A 88 -1.02 8.56 4.38
C ASN A 88 -2.08 7.59 3.81
N VAL A 89 -1.67 6.43 3.31
CA VAL A 89 -2.59 5.40 2.83
C VAL A 89 -3.47 4.89 3.97
N THR A 90 -2.88 4.66 5.14
CA THR A 90 -3.62 4.18 6.33
C THR A 90 -4.65 5.21 6.81
N ARG A 91 -4.30 6.51 6.83
CA ARG A 91 -5.27 7.58 7.15
C ARG A 91 -6.41 7.65 6.13
N TRP A 92 -6.07 7.55 4.85
CA TRP A 92 -7.09 7.55 3.79
C TRP A 92 -8.04 6.35 3.93
N LEU A 93 -7.53 5.15 4.23
CA LEU A 93 -8.36 3.97 4.52
C LEU A 93 -9.24 4.19 5.74
N GLY A 94 -8.72 4.82 6.80
CA GLY A 94 -9.50 5.19 7.97
C GLY A 94 -10.68 6.11 7.64
N GLN A 95 -10.46 7.11 6.78
CA GLN A 95 -11.52 7.99 6.29
C GLN A 95 -12.60 7.23 5.48
N GLN A 96 -12.19 6.25 4.66
CA GLN A 96 -13.14 5.39 3.93
C GLN A 96 -13.96 4.53 4.90
N ALA A 97 -13.32 3.96 5.93
CA ALA A 97 -14.01 3.19 6.95
C ALA A 97 -15.01 4.03 7.73
N GLU A 98 -14.62 5.24 8.15
CA GLU A 98 -15.50 6.19 8.85
C GLU A 98 -16.71 6.57 7.99
N ALA A 99 -16.52 6.79 6.69
CA ALA A 99 -17.62 7.05 5.76
C ALA A 99 -18.62 5.88 5.63
N LEU A 100 -18.18 4.65 5.97
CA LEU A 100 -19.03 3.46 6.02
C LEU A 100 -19.69 3.25 7.40
N GLY A 101 -19.45 4.14 8.37
CA GLY A 101 -20.02 4.07 9.72
C GLY A 101 -19.22 3.26 10.73
N VAL A 102 -17.94 2.99 10.42
CA VAL A 102 -17.01 2.33 11.35
C VAL A 102 -16.54 3.30 12.42
#